data_3bb1930cabef86b7af8e7c7ead0bbdcf
#
_entry.id   3bb1930cabef86b7af8e7c7ead0bbdcf
#
_cell.length_a   1.000
_cell.length_b   1.000
_cell.length_c   1.000
_cell.angle_alpha   90.00
_cell.angle_beta   90.00
_cell.angle_gamma   90.00
#
_symmetry.space_group_name_H-M   'P 1'
#
loop_
_entity.id
_entity.type
_entity.pdbx_description
1 polymer ?
#
loop_
_entity_poly.entity_id
_entity_poly.type
_entity_poly.pdbx_seq_one_letter_code
_entity_poly.pdbx_strand_id
1 'polypeptide(L)'
;IAGHGRLLAAKKLGLAEVPVIVLDHLDENQRRAYLLADNRLSELAGWDHELLALELKELADAGFDATLAGFDQKEIDDFLASLERDAEPKADEVEDVVPAPPAEAVARPGDLWLIGPHRLICGDCRDRGVIAKLFEGRKANVVITSPPYATQRQYDPSSGFAPVPPEKYVAWFKDVAAAIESVLAPDGSYVLNIKAHAEEGERHTYVMDLVLAHKRQWGWRFVDEFCWRKTDDGVPGGWSNRFKNAWEPIYHFSRERKIKFRP
;
A
#
# COMPACT_ATOMS: atom_id res chain seq x y z
N ILE A 1 18.14 -0.33 41.32
CA ILE A 1 18.14 0.65 40.26
C ILE A 1 17.12 0.26 39.20
N ALA A 2 17.12 -0.98 38.73
CA ALA A 2 16.14 -1.52 37.76
C ALA A 2 15.54 -2.82 38.32
N GLY A 3 14.37 -3.27 37.76
CA GLY A 3 13.71 -4.51 38.16
C GLY A 3 12.81 -4.42 39.41
N HIS A 4 12.29 -3.24 39.74
CA HIS A 4 11.40 -3.05 40.90
C HIS A 4 10.16 -3.96 40.83
N GLY A 5 9.55 -4.13 39.67
CA GLY A 5 8.40 -5.04 39.46
C GLY A 5 8.77 -6.49 39.77
N ARG A 6 9.92 -6.96 39.28
CA ARG A 6 10.42 -8.31 39.50
C ARG A 6 10.68 -8.56 41.00
N LEU A 7 11.25 -7.57 41.72
CA LEU A 7 11.45 -7.65 43.14
C LEU A 7 10.13 -7.71 43.93
N LEU A 8 9.14 -6.94 43.53
CA LEU A 8 7.79 -6.97 44.13
C LEU A 8 7.09 -8.31 43.89
N ALA A 9 7.21 -8.86 42.68
CA ALA A 9 6.70 -10.17 42.34
C ALA A 9 7.36 -11.28 43.16
N ALA A 10 8.69 -11.25 43.26
CA ALA A 10 9.45 -12.20 44.07
C ALA A 10 9.02 -12.17 45.55
N LYS A 11 8.86 -11.00 46.14
CA LYS A 11 8.31 -10.83 47.49
C LYS A 11 6.89 -11.40 47.63
N LYS A 12 6.04 -11.20 46.64
CA LYS A 12 4.67 -11.71 46.64
C LYS A 12 4.61 -13.24 46.53
N LEU A 13 5.58 -13.82 45.82
CA LEU A 13 5.75 -15.27 45.66
C LEU A 13 6.48 -15.89 46.87
N GLY A 14 6.96 -15.12 47.86
CA GLY A 14 7.66 -15.61 49.05
C GLY A 14 9.08 -16.13 48.77
N LEU A 15 9.71 -15.72 47.66
CA LEU A 15 11.08 -16.12 47.35
C LEU A 15 12.05 -15.53 48.38
N ALA A 16 12.90 -16.38 48.98
CA ALA A 16 13.88 -15.98 49.98
C ALA A 16 15.07 -15.23 49.38
N GLU A 17 15.41 -15.56 48.12
CA GLU A 17 16.58 -15.01 47.43
C GLU A 17 16.20 -14.72 45.98
N VAL A 18 16.80 -13.67 45.39
CA VAL A 18 16.70 -13.32 44.00
C VAL A 18 18.07 -13.00 43.42
N PRO A 19 18.38 -13.36 42.18
CA PRO A 19 19.64 -13.00 41.56
C PRO A 19 19.67 -11.48 41.30
N VAL A 20 20.81 -10.85 41.62
CA VAL A 20 21.00 -9.41 41.39
C VAL A 20 22.38 -9.14 40.78
N ILE A 21 22.45 -8.10 39.97
CA ILE A 21 23.72 -7.53 39.50
C ILE A 21 24.00 -6.29 40.35
N VAL A 22 25.15 -6.28 41.03
CA VAL A 22 25.56 -5.13 41.84
C VAL A 22 26.33 -4.13 40.98
N LEU A 23 25.84 -2.87 40.94
CA LEU A 23 26.45 -1.77 40.20
C LEU A 23 26.94 -0.69 41.19
N ASP A 24 27.96 -1.04 42.00
CA ASP A 24 28.53 -0.20 43.04
C ASP A 24 29.43 0.91 42.52
N HIS A 25 29.92 0.78 41.30
CA HIS A 25 30.78 1.76 40.62
C HIS A 25 30.02 2.98 40.05
N LEU A 26 28.69 2.99 40.10
CA LEU A 26 27.88 4.10 39.55
C LEU A 26 27.66 5.20 40.63
N ASP A 27 27.92 6.44 40.26
CA ASP A 27 27.52 7.60 41.08
C ASP A 27 25.99 7.84 41.01
N GLU A 28 25.49 8.79 41.81
CA GLU A 28 24.05 9.07 41.93
C GLU A 28 23.43 9.53 40.59
N ASN A 29 24.14 10.33 39.78
CA ASN A 29 23.65 10.81 38.50
C ASN A 29 23.64 9.68 37.46
N GLN A 30 24.69 8.82 37.47
CA GLN A 30 24.77 7.65 36.62
C GLN A 30 23.68 6.62 36.97
N ARG A 31 23.31 6.43 38.23
CA ARG A 31 22.18 5.60 38.67
C ARG A 31 20.86 6.10 38.12
N ARG A 32 20.62 7.41 38.18
CA ARG A 32 19.43 8.04 37.62
C ARG A 32 19.36 7.92 36.11
N ALA A 33 20.47 8.18 35.45
CA ALA A 33 20.57 8.02 33.99
C ALA A 33 20.30 6.57 33.55
N TYR A 34 20.87 5.60 34.27
CA TYR A 34 20.66 4.17 34.03
C TYR A 34 19.18 3.79 34.17
N LEU A 35 18.50 4.25 35.22
CA LEU A 35 17.09 3.97 35.45
C LEU A 35 16.21 4.54 34.31
N LEU A 36 16.51 5.77 33.87
CA LEU A 36 15.81 6.38 32.75
C LEU A 36 16.07 5.65 31.45
N ALA A 37 17.33 5.23 31.19
CA ALA A 37 17.69 4.49 29.99
C ALA A 37 17.03 3.10 29.95
N ASP A 38 17.01 2.36 31.05
CA ASP A 38 16.37 1.04 31.15
C ASP A 38 14.87 1.12 30.79
N ASN A 39 14.16 2.10 31.34
CA ASN A 39 12.76 2.33 30.99
C ASN A 39 12.59 2.77 29.53
N ARG A 40 13.43 3.71 29.06
CA ARG A 40 13.32 4.25 27.69
C ARG A 40 13.64 3.22 26.62
N LEU A 41 14.63 2.37 26.86
CA LEU A 41 14.96 1.26 25.95
C LEU A 41 13.82 0.24 25.85
N SER A 42 13.15 -0.04 26.98
CA SER A 42 11.95 -0.90 27.00
C SER A 42 10.78 -0.31 26.25
N GLU A 43 10.59 1.03 26.29
CA GLU A 43 9.56 1.72 25.48
C GLU A 43 9.88 1.77 23.99
N LEU A 44 11.16 1.79 23.62
CA LEU A 44 11.61 1.84 22.23
C LEU A 44 11.77 0.45 21.60
N ALA A 45 11.84 -0.60 22.42
CA ALA A 45 11.88 -1.97 21.95
C ALA A 45 10.51 -2.36 21.38
N GLY A 46 10.38 -2.35 20.07
CA GLY A 46 9.27 -3.04 19.39
C GLY A 46 9.52 -4.54 19.35
N TRP A 47 8.44 -5.31 19.23
CA TRP A 47 8.56 -6.74 18.95
C TRP A 47 8.86 -6.95 17.46
N ASP A 48 9.82 -7.82 17.17
CA ASP A 48 9.86 -8.50 15.88
C ASP A 48 8.73 -9.54 15.88
N HIS A 49 7.63 -9.25 15.21
CA HIS A 49 6.43 -10.07 15.26
C HIS A 49 6.63 -11.47 14.69
N GLU A 50 7.49 -11.61 13.67
CA GLU A 50 7.79 -12.91 13.05
C GLU A 50 8.60 -13.79 14.03
N LEU A 51 9.64 -13.23 14.62
CA LEU A 51 10.46 -13.94 15.61
C LEU A 51 9.67 -14.27 16.87
N LEU A 52 8.83 -13.34 17.36
CA LEU A 52 7.97 -13.56 18.51
C LEU A 52 6.97 -14.70 18.28
N ALA A 53 6.35 -14.75 17.11
CA ALA A 53 5.40 -15.78 16.76
C ALA A 53 6.06 -17.18 16.69
N LEU A 54 7.30 -17.25 16.18
CA LEU A 54 8.10 -18.48 16.18
C LEU A 54 8.42 -18.96 17.62
N GLU A 55 8.88 -18.05 18.49
CA GLU A 55 9.17 -18.37 19.89
C GLU A 55 7.93 -18.84 20.66
N LEU A 56 6.77 -18.17 20.47
CA LEU A 56 5.50 -18.58 21.08
C LEU A 56 5.06 -19.95 20.59
N LYS A 57 5.28 -20.25 19.31
CA LYS A 57 4.99 -21.56 18.72
C LYS A 57 5.87 -22.66 19.34
N GLU A 58 7.19 -22.43 19.45
CA GLU A 58 8.12 -23.37 20.06
C GLU A 58 7.76 -23.66 21.52
N LEU A 59 7.36 -22.63 22.29
CA LEU A 59 6.89 -22.79 23.66
C LEU A 59 5.61 -23.65 23.73
N ALA A 60 4.65 -23.39 22.85
CA ALA A 60 3.40 -24.15 22.78
C ALA A 60 3.65 -25.63 22.38
N ASP A 61 4.51 -25.85 21.36
CA ASP A 61 4.89 -27.20 20.91
C ASP A 61 5.65 -27.98 22.01
N ALA A 62 6.39 -27.28 22.88
CA ALA A 62 7.04 -27.84 24.05
C ALA A 62 6.07 -28.10 25.22
N GLY A 63 4.78 -27.77 25.09
CA GLY A 63 3.76 -27.93 26.13
C GLY A 63 3.91 -26.90 27.27
N PHE A 64 4.59 -25.78 27.02
CA PHE A 64 4.73 -24.71 28.00
C PHE A 64 3.55 -23.74 27.90
N ASP A 65 3.05 -23.29 29.04
CA ASP A 65 1.99 -22.27 29.08
C ASP A 65 2.56 -20.89 28.70
N ALA A 66 2.38 -20.51 27.44
CA ALA A 66 2.91 -19.25 26.90
C ALA A 66 2.26 -18.00 27.53
N THR A 67 1.13 -18.13 28.23
CA THR A 67 0.51 -17.00 28.95
C THR A 67 1.39 -16.50 30.10
N LEU A 68 2.27 -17.36 30.62
CA LEU A 68 3.25 -17.00 31.65
C LEU A 68 4.32 -16.00 31.14
N ALA A 69 4.46 -15.84 29.82
CA ALA A 69 5.31 -14.83 29.21
C ALA A 69 4.67 -13.41 29.23
N GLY A 70 3.41 -13.31 29.66
CA GLY A 70 2.71 -12.03 29.83
C GLY A 70 1.79 -11.65 28.67
N PHE A 71 1.60 -12.53 27.70
CA PHE A 71 0.63 -12.39 26.61
C PHE A 71 -0.71 -13.03 27.01
N ASP A 72 -1.83 -12.45 26.59
CA ASP A 72 -3.11 -13.12 26.75
C ASP A 72 -3.32 -14.19 25.66
N GLN A 73 -4.28 -15.11 25.89
CA GLN A 73 -4.51 -16.23 24.97
C GLN A 73 -4.87 -15.75 23.57
N LYS A 74 -5.61 -14.65 23.47
CA LYS A 74 -6.01 -14.09 22.19
C LYS A 74 -4.82 -13.51 21.42
N GLU A 75 -3.91 -12.83 22.11
CA GLU A 75 -2.66 -12.32 21.50
C GLU A 75 -1.82 -13.49 20.97
N ILE A 76 -1.71 -14.58 21.74
CA ILE A 76 -0.98 -15.79 21.32
C ILE A 76 -1.64 -16.39 20.08
N ASP A 77 -2.95 -16.56 20.10
CA ASP A 77 -3.69 -17.12 18.97
C ASP A 77 -3.55 -16.23 17.70
N ASP A 78 -3.58 -14.91 17.85
CA ASP A 78 -3.38 -13.95 16.75
C ASP A 78 -1.96 -14.04 16.16
N PHE A 79 -0.92 -14.22 17.00
CA PHE A 79 0.46 -14.43 16.55
C PHE A 79 0.63 -15.78 15.84
N LEU A 80 0.08 -16.87 16.39
CA LEU A 80 0.14 -18.20 15.76
C LEU A 80 -0.61 -18.21 14.42
N ALA A 81 -1.78 -17.58 14.35
CA ALA A 81 -2.52 -17.43 13.10
C ALA A 81 -1.78 -16.56 12.06
N SER A 82 -0.88 -15.68 12.48
CA SER A 82 -0.03 -14.93 11.55
C SER A 82 0.99 -15.85 10.88
N LEU A 83 1.61 -16.78 11.61
CA LEU A 83 2.53 -17.78 11.05
C LEU A 83 1.84 -18.71 10.05
N GLU A 84 0.57 -19.11 10.33
CA GLU A 84 -0.18 -19.95 9.39
C GLU A 84 -0.52 -19.20 8.09
N ARG A 85 -0.83 -17.91 8.18
CA ARG A 85 -1.06 -17.04 7.00
C ARG A 85 0.21 -16.81 6.20
N ASP A 86 1.37 -16.69 6.89
CA ASP A 86 2.67 -16.53 6.24
C ASP A 86 3.24 -17.89 5.75
N ALA A 87 2.73 -19.02 6.28
CA ALA A 87 3.04 -20.37 5.83
C ALA A 87 2.13 -20.86 4.67
N GLU A 88 1.01 -20.16 4.36
CA GLU A 88 0.41 -20.33 3.04
C GLU A 88 1.49 -20.04 2.01
N PRO A 89 1.69 -20.94 1.00
CA PRO A 89 2.73 -20.73 0.03
C PRO A 89 2.56 -19.31 -0.52
N LYS A 90 3.50 -18.41 -0.20
CA LYS A 90 3.67 -17.16 -0.94
C LYS A 90 3.62 -17.60 -2.38
N ALA A 91 2.57 -17.17 -3.09
CA ALA A 91 2.34 -17.49 -4.49
C ALA A 91 3.73 -17.56 -5.14
N ASP A 92 4.05 -18.70 -5.68
CA ASP A 92 5.41 -19.18 -5.96
C ASP A 92 6.34 -18.01 -6.31
N GLU A 93 7.50 -17.92 -5.64
CA GLU A 93 8.58 -16.97 -6.02
C GLU A 93 8.95 -17.09 -7.52
N VAL A 94 8.51 -18.15 -8.15
CA VAL A 94 8.59 -18.43 -9.59
C VAL A 94 7.62 -17.56 -10.40
N GLU A 95 6.47 -17.11 -9.84
CA GLU A 95 5.52 -16.23 -10.53
C GLU A 95 6.02 -14.77 -10.62
N ASP A 96 6.93 -14.36 -9.75
CA ASP A 96 7.51 -13.00 -9.77
C ASP A 96 8.70 -12.86 -10.74
N VAL A 97 9.19 -13.95 -11.34
CA VAL A 97 10.21 -13.86 -12.38
C VAL A 97 9.56 -13.44 -13.69
N VAL A 98 9.53 -12.15 -13.94
CA VAL A 98 9.09 -11.61 -15.23
C VAL A 98 10.12 -12.02 -16.29
N PRO A 99 9.76 -12.89 -17.25
CA PRO A 99 10.70 -13.28 -18.32
C PRO A 99 11.07 -12.05 -19.14
N ALA A 100 12.29 -12.05 -19.67
CA ALA A 100 12.71 -10.99 -20.59
C ALA A 100 11.73 -10.92 -21.77
N PRO A 101 11.32 -9.72 -22.21
CA PRO A 101 10.44 -9.59 -23.36
C PRO A 101 11.10 -10.24 -24.59
N PRO A 102 10.34 -10.90 -25.47
CA PRO A 102 10.88 -11.49 -26.69
C PRO A 102 11.52 -10.41 -27.58
N ALA A 103 12.57 -10.79 -28.31
CA ALA A 103 13.30 -9.86 -29.19
C ALA A 103 12.39 -9.21 -30.25
N GLU A 104 11.34 -9.94 -30.68
CA GLU A 104 10.30 -9.42 -31.57
C GLU A 104 8.96 -9.35 -30.78
N ALA A 105 8.24 -8.23 -30.94
CA ALA A 105 6.94 -8.07 -30.33
C ALA A 105 5.93 -9.07 -30.88
N VAL A 106 5.35 -9.89 -30.01
CA VAL A 106 4.32 -10.88 -30.37
C VAL A 106 2.95 -10.19 -30.53
N ALA A 107 2.64 -9.27 -29.63
CA ALA A 107 1.36 -8.54 -29.66
C ALA A 107 1.43 -7.35 -30.63
N ARG A 108 0.36 -7.15 -31.42
CA ARG A 108 0.19 -6.03 -32.35
C ARG A 108 -0.98 -5.15 -31.95
N PRO A 109 -0.96 -3.86 -32.29
CA PRO A 109 -2.12 -3.00 -32.08
C PRO A 109 -3.40 -3.61 -32.69
N GLY A 110 -4.44 -3.72 -31.89
CA GLY A 110 -5.72 -4.33 -32.27
C GLY A 110 -5.87 -5.81 -31.90
N ASP A 111 -4.81 -6.49 -31.46
CA ASP A 111 -4.90 -7.88 -30.99
C ASP A 111 -5.69 -7.97 -29.68
N LEU A 112 -6.64 -8.90 -29.67
CA LEU A 112 -7.45 -9.23 -28.51
C LEU A 112 -7.13 -10.63 -28.04
N TRP A 113 -6.66 -10.74 -26.81
CA TRP A 113 -6.30 -11.98 -26.16
C TRP A 113 -7.39 -12.41 -25.17
N LEU A 114 -7.71 -13.70 -25.18
CA LEU A 114 -8.63 -14.32 -24.24
C LEU A 114 -7.82 -15.16 -23.25
N ILE A 115 -7.90 -14.83 -21.97
CA ILE A 115 -7.16 -15.50 -20.89
C ILE A 115 -8.22 -16.02 -19.91
N GLY A 116 -8.69 -17.23 -20.16
CA GLY A 116 -9.87 -17.75 -19.44
C GLY A 116 -11.08 -16.84 -19.65
N PRO A 117 -11.71 -16.32 -18.55
CA PRO A 117 -12.82 -15.39 -18.64
C PRO A 117 -12.39 -13.93 -18.91
N HIS A 118 -11.09 -13.64 -18.90
CA HIS A 118 -10.54 -12.30 -19.02
C HIS A 118 -10.23 -11.94 -20.46
N ARG A 119 -10.19 -10.66 -20.74
CA ARG A 119 -9.88 -10.12 -22.07
C ARG A 119 -8.81 -9.05 -21.94
N LEU A 120 -7.82 -9.11 -22.79
CA LEU A 120 -6.74 -8.14 -22.89
C LEU A 120 -6.65 -7.65 -24.33
N ILE A 121 -6.60 -6.35 -24.55
CA ILE A 121 -6.44 -5.76 -25.88
C ILE A 121 -5.18 -4.90 -25.93
N CYS A 122 -4.41 -5.04 -27.00
CA CYS A 122 -3.32 -4.14 -27.31
C CYS A 122 -3.87 -2.95 -28.11
N GLY A 123 -3.81 -1.74 -27.54
CA GLY A 123 -4.31 -0.56 -28.24
C GLY A 123 -4.39 0.68 -27.38
N ASP A 124 -4.77 1.80 -27.98
CA ASP A 124 -4.96 3.06 -27.29
C ASP A 124 -6.32 3.09 -26.56
N CYS A 125 -6.30 3.27 -25.26
CA CYS A 125 -7.52 3.33 -24.44
C CYS A 125 -8.40 4.57 -24.73
N ARG A 126 -7.92 5.55 -25.49
CA ARG A 126 -8.68 6.69 -25.96
C ARG A 126 -9.51 6.35 -27.21
N ASP A 127 -9.11 5.30 -27.93
CA ASP A 127 -9.85 4.84 -29.11
C ASP A 127 -11.10 4.06 -28.69
N ARG A 128 -12.25 4.66 -28.94
CA ARG A 128 -13.55 4.05 -28.65
C ARG A 128 -13.78 2.72 -29.39
N GLY A 129 -13.19 2.55 -30.57
CA GLY A 129 -13.28 1.29 -31.34
C GLY A 129 -12.53 0.15 -30.63
N VAL A 130 -11.32 0.45 -30.11
CA VAL A 130 -10.53 -0.49 -29.29
C VAL A 130 -11.31 -0.87 -28.02
N ILE A 131 -11.87 0.10 -27.33
CA ILE A 131 -12.66 -0.12 -26.12
C ILE A 131 -13.95 -0.90 -26.44
N ALA A 132 -14.65 -0.57 -27.51
CA ALA A 132 -15.86 -1.30 -27.95
C ALA A 132 -15.55 -2.76 -28.25
N LYS A 133 -14.42 -3.05 -28.94
CA LYS A 133 -13.93 -4.40 -29.22
C LYS A 133 -13.62 -5.18 -27.94
N LEU A 134 -12.97 -4.55 -26.97
CA LEU A 134 -12.66 -5.18 -25.67
C LEU A 134 -13.93 -5.61 -24.94
N PHE A 135 -14.93 -4.72 -24.90
CA PHE A 135 -16.14 -4.91 -24.10
C PHE A 135 -17.26 -5.69 -24.80
N GLU A 136 -17.32 -5.70 -26.12
CA GLU A 136 -18.40 -6.39 -26.91
C GLU A 136 -19.82 -6.07 -26.40
N GLY A 137 -20.09 -4.81 -26.13
CA GLY A 137 -21.38 -4.37 -25.61
C GLY A 137 -21.63 -4.60 -24.11
N ARG A 138 -20.73 -5.30 -23.43
CA ARG A 138 -20.80 -5.46 -21.98
C ARG A 138 -20.47 -4.15 -21.27
N LYS A 139 -20.85 -4.05 -19.98
CA LYS A 139 -20.55 -2.89 -19.15
C LYS A 139 -19.70 -3.31 -17.96
N ALA A 140 -18.75 -2.44 -17.56
CA ALA A 140 -17.98 -2.59 -16.35
C ALA A 140 -18.77 -2.09 -15.14
N ASN A 141 -18.78 -2.85 -14.05
CA ASN A 141 -19.28 -2.35 -12.77
C ASN A 141 -18.26 -1.43 -12.09
N VAL A 142 -16.97 -1.69 -12.34
CA VAL A 142 -15.87 -0.89 -11.82
C VAL A 142 -14.82 -0.70 -12.91
N VAL A 143 -14.32 0.52 -13.05
CA VAL A 143 -13.13 0.83 -13.85
C VAL A 143 -12.07 1.37 -12.88
N ILE A 144 -10.89 0.76 -12.87
CA ILE A 144 -9.74 1.21 -12.07
C ILE A 144 -8.62 1.54 -13.05
N THR A 145 -8.03 2.72 -12.93
CA THR A 145 -6.90 3.11 -13.76
C THR A 145 -5.88 3.95 -13.00
N SER A 146 -4.61 3.71 -13.33
CA SER A 146 -3.48 4.55 -12.97
C SER A 146 -2.82 5.00 -14.28
N PRO A 147 -3.26 6.12 -14.86
CA PRO A 147 -2.78 6.59 -16.16
C PRO A 147 -1.34 7.08 -16.08
N PRO A 148 -0.67 7.34 -17.21
CA PRO A 148 0.65 7.97 -17.22
C PRO A 148 0.66 9.27 -16.41
N TYR A 149 1.68 9.46 -15.55
CA TYR A 149 1.79 10.61 -14.65
C TYR A 149 2.51 11.79 -15.33
N ALA A 150 1.86 12.38 -16.32
CA ALA A 150 2.39 13.49 -17.11
C ALA A 150 3.84 13.22 -17.59
N THR A 151 4.79 14.08 -17.23
CA THR A 151 6.22 13.97 -17.58
C THR A 151 7.05 13.25 -16.51
N GLN A 152 6.42 12.69 -15.46
CA GLN A 152 7.13 12.09 -14.32
C GLN A 152 7.94 10.85 -14.67
N ARG A 153 7.53 10.11 -15.70
CA ARG A 153 8.20 8.89 -16.16
C ARG A 153 8.53 8.96 -17.64
N GLN A 154 9.66 8.41 -17.99
CA GLN A 154 9.97 8.09 -19.38
C GLN A 154 9.36 6.73 -19.69
N TYR A 155 8.64 6.64 -20.79
CA TYR A 155 8.07 5.40 -21.31
C TYR A 155 8.93 4.89 -22.45
N ASP A 156 8.84 3.61 -22.75
CA ASP A 156 9.57 3.00 -23.86
C ASP A 156 9.18 3.73 -25.17
N PRO A 157 10.16 4.29 -25.90
CA PRO A 157 9.89 4.97 -27.17
C PRO A 157 9.18 4.09 -28.21
N SER A 158 9.39 2.76 -28.15
CA SER A 158 8.73 1.80 -29.04
C SER A 158 7.21 1.71 -28.81
N SER A 159 6.71 2.13 -27.65
CA SER A 159 5.28 2.18 -27.35
C SER A 159 4.51 3.23 -28.16
N GLY A 160 5.21 4.16 -28.81
CA GLY A 160 4.60 5.31 -29.50
C GLY A 160 3.95 6.33 -28.55
N PHE A 161 4.06 6.14 -27.23
CA PHE A 161 3.51 7.06 -26.25
C PHE A 161 4.55 8.12 -25.87
N ALA A 162 4.19 9.40 -26.06
CA ALA A 162 4.98 10.53 -25.57
C ALA A 162 4.39 11.03 -24.23
N PRO A 163 5.23 11.35 -23.22
CA PRO A 163 4.75 11.95 -21.97
C PRO A 163 3.94 13.22 -22.22
N VAL A 164 2.84 13.36 -21.52
CA VAL A 164 1.91 14.48 -21.69
C VAL A 164 2.31 15.63 -20.76
N PRO A 165 2.60 16.83 -21.26
CA PRO A 165 2.88 17.97 -20.40
C PRO A 165 1.73 18.30 -19.45
N PRO A 166 2.01 18.72 -18.18
CA PRO A 166 0.98 19.00 -17.19
C PRO A 166 -0.12 19.94 -17.67
N GLU A 167 0.21 20.99 -18.41
CA GLU A 167 -0.74 21.98 -18.95
C GLU A 167 -1.64 21.42 -20.05
N LYS A 168 -1.29 20.31 -20.69
CA LYS A 168 -2.07 19.64 -21.73
C LYS A 168 -2.82 18.42 -21.19
N TYR A 169 -2.58 18.05 -19.94
CA TYR A 169 -3.02 16.77 -19.39
C TYR A 169 -4.54 16.63 -19.32
N VAL A 170 -5.24 17.68 -18.90
CA VAL A 170 -6.72 17.69 -18.83
C VAL A 170 -7.34 17.50 -20.22
N ALA A 171 -6.82 18.20 -21.22
CA ALA A 171 -7.32 18.08 -22.60
C ALA A 171 -7.09 16.68 -23.17
N TRP A 172 -5.91 16.09 -22.91
CA TRP A 172 -5.57 14.75 -23.33
C TRP A 172 -6.45 13.70 -22.65
N PHE A 173 -6.71 13.84 -21.34
CA PHE A 173 -7.49 12.88 -20.55
C PHE A 173 -8.99 12.88 -20.89
N LYS A 174 -9.48 13.92 -21.55
CA LYS A 174 -10.88 14.01 -21.94
C LYS A 174 -11.36 12.79 -22.74
N ASP A 175 -10.54 12.31 -23.67
CA ASP A 175 -10.87 11.14 -24.48
C ASP A 175 -10.83 9.85 -23.66
N VAL A 176 -9.91 9.74 -22.69
CA VAL A 176 -9.90 8.63 -21.73
C VAL A 176 -11.17 8.61 -20.89
N ALA A 177 -11.57 9.77 -20.34
CA ALA A 177 -12.80 9.88 -19.55
C ALA A 177 -14.05 9.52 -20.36
N ALA A 178 -14.10 9.93 -21.64
CA ALA A 178 -15.19 9.59 -22.55
C ALA A 178 -15.22 8.09 -22.93
N ALA A 179 -14.06 7.46 -23.08
CA ALA A 179 -13.96 6.03 -23.30
C ALA A 179 -14.44 5.24 -22.07
N ILE A 180 -14.03 5.63 -20.87
CA ILE A 180 -14.50 5.04 -19.60
C ILE A 180 -16.02 5.16 -19.48
N GLU A 181 -16.57 6.36 -19.74
CA GLU A 181 -18.01 6.61 -19.71
C GLU A 181 -18.77 5.68 -20.64
N SER A 182 -18.22 5.41 -21.83
CA SER A 182 -18.88 4.55 -22.84
C SER A 182 -19.07 3.11 -22.39
N VAL A 183 -18.27 2.61 -21.45
CA VAL A 183 -18.28 1.21 -21.00
C VAL A 183 -18.66 1.02 -19.54
N LEU A 184 -18.71 2.08 -18.73
CA LEU A 184 -19.13 2.00 -17.34
C LEU A 184 -20.64 1.75 -17.25
N ALA A 185 -21.07 0.88 -16.34
CA ALA A 185 -22.47 0.73 -15.98
C ALA A 185 -23.00 2.04 -15.36
N PRO A 186 -24.29 2.40 -15.52
CA PRO A 186 -24.83 3.64 -14.95
C PRO A 186 -24.57 3.78 -13.44
N ASP A 187 -24.72 2.70 -12.69
CA ASP A 187 -24.50 2.58 -11.25
C ASP A 187 -23.08 2.11 -10.90
N GLY A 188 -22.15 2.12 -11.86
CA GLY A 188 -20.76 1.69 -11.72
C GLY A 188 -19.88 2.75 -11.06
N SER A 189 -18.72 2.30 -10.64
CA SER A 189 -17.68 3.11 -10.00
C SER A 189 -16.47 3.29 -10.91
N TYR A 190 -15.98 4.51 -11.02
CA TYR A 190 -14.72 4.82 -11.66
C TYR A 190 -13.70 5.28 -10.62
N VAL A 191 -12.58 4.58 -10.53
CA VAL A 191 -11.51 4.78 -9.55
C VAL A 191 -10.23 5.19 -10.29
N LEU A 192 -9.73 6.38 -9.96
CA LEU A 192 -8.56 6.99 -10.58
C LEU A 192 -7.43 7.15 -9.56
N ASN A 193 -6.35 6.41 -9.73
CA ASN A 193 -5.12 6.63 -8.97
C ASN A 193 -4.18 7.51 -9.78
N ILE A 194 -3.92 8.72 -9.35
CA ILE A 194 -2.98 9.64 -9.98
C ILE A 194 -2.45 10.66 -8.98
N LYS A 195 -1.16 10.96 -9.07
CA LYS A 195 -0.48 11.91 -8.20
C LYS A 195 0.38 12.87 -9.02
N ALA A 196 0.24 14.15 -8.75
CA ALA A 196 1.11 15.15 -9.35
C ALA A 196 2.53 15.06 -8.79
N HIS A 197 3.52 15.19 -9.65
CA HIS A 197 4.92 15.37 -9.25
C HIS A 197 5.21 16.82 -8.89
N ALA A 198 6.40 17.08 -8.36
CA ALA A 198 6.88 18.41 -8.12
C ALA A 198 8.17 18.63 -8.90
N GLU A 199 8.31 19.81 -9.43
CA GLU A 199 9.45 20.29 -10.20
C GLU A 199 9.88 21.63 -9.64
N GLU A 200 11.18 21.90 -9.56
CA GLU A 200 11.75 23.15 -9.01
C GLU A 200 11.17 23.57 -7.64
N GLY A 201 10.80 22.59 -6.80
CA GLY A 201 10.24 22.84 -5.46
C GLY A 201 8.74 23.09 -5.40
N GLU A 202 8.05 23.18 -6.52
CA GLU A 202 6.60 23.38 -6.63
C GLU A 202 5.90 22.09 -7.13
N ARG A 203 4.71 21.80 -6.60
CA ARG A 203 3.88 20.68 -7.07
C ARG A 203 2.96 21.16 -8.18
N HIS A 204 2.95 20.45 -9.30
CA HIS A 204 2.00 20.71 -10.37
C HIS A 204 0.55 20.53 -9.91
N THR A 205 -0.35 21.37 -10.43
CA THR A 205 -1.79 21.36 -10.09
C THR A 205 -2.65 20.54 -11.06
N TYR A 206 -2.06 20.00 -12.14
CA TYR A 206 -2.82 19.34 -13.20
C TYR A 206 -3.76 18.22 -12.71
N VAL A 207 -3.44 17.55 -11.60
CA VAL A 207 -4.32 16.53 -11.01
C VAL A 207 -5.55 17.17 -10.37
N MET A 208 -5.39 18.31 -9.71
CA MET A 208 -6.52 19.09 -9.16
C MET A 208 -7.42 19.57 -10.30
N ASP A 209 -6.81 20.10 -11.37
CA ASP A 209 -7.53 20.55 -12.56
C ASP A 209 -8.27 19.39 -13.23
N LEU A 210 -7.67 18.19 -13.27
CA LEU A 210 -8.29 16.98 -13.79
C LEU A 210 -9.51 16.58 -12.97
N VAL A 211 -9.41 16.55 -11.64
CA VAL A 211 -10.55 16.24 -10.75
C VAL A 211 -11.68 17.26 -10.95
N LEU A 212 -11.34 18.54 -11.03
CA LEU A 212 -12.30 19.60 -11.29
C LEU A 212 -12.93 19.48 -12.68
N ALA A 213 -12.17 19.10 -13.70
CA ALA A 213 -12.69 18.87 -15.05
C ALA A 213 -13.71 17.73 -15.07
N HIS A 214 -13.43 16.61 -14.41
CA HIS A 214 -14.41 15.53 -14.26
C HIS A 214 -15.73 16.05 -13.71
N LYS A 215 -15.69 16.80 -12.61
CA LYS A 215 -16.87 17.32 -11.93
C LYS A 215 -17.57 18.44 -12.69
N ARG A 216 -16.82 19.43 -13.20
CA ARG A 216 -17.37 20.70 -13.71
C ARG A 216 -17.62 20.72 -15.21
N GLN A 217 -16.84 19.94 -15.97
CA GLN A 217 -16.87 19.96 -17.44
C GLN A 217 -17.47 18.68 -18.02
N TRP A 218 -17.15 17.49 -17.45
CA TRP A 218 -17.52 16.20 -18.03
C TRP A 218 -18.71 15.53 -17.34
N GLY A 219 -19.29 16.20 -16.33
CA GLY A 219 -20.53 15.77 -15.68
C GLY A 219 -20.39 14.54 -14.77
N TRP A 220 -19.16 14.18 -14.36
CA TRP A 220 -18.96 13.14 -13.37
C TRP A 220 -19.35 13.62 -11.98
N ARG A 221 -19.81 12.71 -11.15
CA ARG A 221 -19.99 12.95 -9.71
C ARG A 221 -18.71 12.55 -9.01
N PHE A 222 -18.13 13.48 -8.27
CA PHE A 222 -17.03 13.19 -7.35
C PHE A 222 -17.63 12.58 -6.09
N VAL A 223 -17.35 11.29 -5.85
CA VAL A 223 -17.93 10.53 -4.75
C VAL A 223 -17.07 10.67 -3.52
N ASP A 224 -15.76 10.34 -3.64
CA ASP A 224 -14.83 10.37 -2.51
C ASP A 224 -13.36 10.42 -2.96
N GLU A 225 -12.46 10.65 -2.00
CA GLU A 225 -11.02 10.59 -2.14
C GLU A 225 -10.43 9.69 -1.06
N PHE A 226 -9.60 8.75 -1.45
CA PHE A 226 -8.92 7.84 -0.54
C PHE A 226 -7.42 8.09 -0.56
N CYS A 227 -6.79 7.81 0.58
CA CYS A 227 -5.35 7.87 0.73
C CYS A 227 -4.76 6.46 0.64
N TRP A 228 -4.01 6.18 -0.42
CA TRP A 228 -3.20 4.97 -0.50
C TRP A 228 -1.85 5.21 0.19
N ARG A 229 -1.73 4.76 1.43
CA ARG A 229 -0.49 4.81 2.18
C ARG A 229 0.52 3.84 1.56
N LYS A 230 1.72 4.35 1.26
CA LYS A 230 2.87 3.51 0.87
C LYS A 230 3.56 2.99 2.12
N THR A 231 3.95 1.72 2.11
CA THR A 231 4.87 1.16 3.10
C THR A 231 6.26 1.77 2.93
N ASP A 232 7.09 1.77 3.97
CA ASP A 232 8.32 2.56 4.02
C ASP A 232 9.40 2.12 3.00
N ASP A 233 9.34 0.90 2.50
CA ASP A 233 10.32 0.26 1.63
C ASP A 233 10.28 0.72 0.17
N GLY A 234 10.12 1.88 -0.17
CA GLY A 234 10.13 2.34 -1.57
C GLY A 234 9.73 3.79 -1.76
N VAL A 235 9.55 4.49 -0.66
CA VAL A 235 9.25 5.92 -0.75
C VAL A 235 10.56 6.68 -0.99
N PRO A 236 10.72 7.38 -2.13
CA PRO A 236 11.91 8.19 -2.40
C PRO A 236 12.22 9.13 -1.23
N GLY A 237 13.50 9.32 -0.95
CA GLY A 237 14.00 10.11 0.16
C GLY A 237 13.41 11.51 0.29
N GLY A 238 13.58 12.12 1.45
CA GLY A 238 13.11 13.48 1.72
C GLY A 238 13.82 14.50 0.82
N TRP A 239 13.12 15.56 0.50
CA TRP A 239 13.66 16.73 -0.17
C TRP A 239 14.09 17.75 0.89
N SER A 240 15.08 18.57 0.61
CA SER A 240 15.58 19.56 1.57
C SER A 240 14.54 20.59 2.03
N ASN A 241 13.48 20.80 1.26
CA ASN A 241 12.48 21.84 1.46
C ASN A 241 11.04 21.37 1.67
N ARG A 242 10.81 20.05 1.85
CA ARG A 242 9.47 19.50 2.10
C ARG A 242 9.50 18.12 2.76
N PHE A 243 8.41 17.76 3.41
CA PHE A 243 8.24 16.46 4.03
C PHE A 243 8.19 15.32 3.01
N LYS A 244 8.62 14.12 3.44
CA LYS A 244 8.45 12.88 2.71
C LYS A 244 6.96 12.63 2.47
N ASN A 245 6.60 12.33 1.23
CA ASN A 245 5.22 12.08 0.84
C ASN A 245 5.02 10.58 0.59
N ALA A 246 4.54 9.89 1.61
CA ALA A 246 4.37 8.43 1.65
C ALA A 246 2.95 7.97 1.26
N TRP A 247 2.21 8.73 0.43
CA TRP A 247 0.86 8.36 0.02
C TRP A 247 0.55 8.82 -1.41
N GLU A 248 -0.46 8.20 -2.00
CA GLU A 248 -1.04 8.60 -3.27
C GLU A 248 -2.55 8.74 -3.15
N PRO A 249 -3.15 9.75 -3.77
CA PRO A 249 -4.60 9.89 -3.79
C PRO A 249 -5.23 8.90 -4.77
N ILE A 250 -6.40 8.42 -4.39
CA ILE A 250 -7.28 7.62 -5.22
C ILE A 250 -8.62 8.35 -5.25
N TYR A 251 -9.05 8.77 -6.44
CA TYR A 251 -10.29 9.52 -6.63
C TYR A 251 -11.39 8.59 -7.11
N HIS A 252 -12.57 8.67 -6.48
CA HIS A 252 -13.74 7.90 -6.84
C HIS A 252 -14.78 8.78 -7.52
N PHE A 253 -15.20 8.37 -8.71
CA PHE A 253 -16.23 9.02 -9.50
C PHE A 253 -17.36 8.05 -9.83
N SER A 254 -18.56 8.60 -10.11
CA SER A 254 -19.71 7.87 -10.60
C SER A 254 -20.52 8.73 -11.58
N ARG A 255 -21.46 8.11 -12.32
CA ARG A 255 -22.43 8.87 -13.15
C ARG A 255 -23.71 9.15 -12.38
N GLU A 256 -24.14 8.22 -11.57
CA GLU A 256 -25.40 8.30 -10.82
C GLU A 256 -25.18 8.52 -9.32
N ARG A 257 -26.22 8.93 -8.63
CA ARG A 257 -26.21 9.14 -7.18
C ARG A 257 -26.14 7.82 -6.41
N LYS A 258 -26.81 6.80 -6.91
CA LYS A 258 -26.80 5.46 -6.32
C LYS A 258 -25.80 4.61 -7.08
N ILE A 259 -24.83 4.10 -6.39
CA ILE A 259 -23.80 3.20 -6.91
C ILE A 259 -23.95 1.81 -6.26
N LYS A 260 -23.51 0.78 -6.96
CA LYS A 260 -23.34 -0.55 -6.37
C LYS A 260 -22.14 -0.50 -5.44
N PHE A 261 -22.41 -0.61 -4.15
CA PHE A 261 -21.38 -0.66 -3.12
C PHE A 261 -21.69 -1.79 -2.14
N ARG A 262 -20.68 -2.59 -1.86
CA ARG A 262 -20.70 -3.61 -0.80
C ARG A 262 -19.45 -3.36 0.02
N PRO A 263 -19.59 -2.87 1.27
CA PRO A 263 -18.49 -2.63 2.18
C PRO A 263 -17.80 -3.94 2.57
#